data_10ab8e8d9723aa710b099772e4a20a0d
#
_entry.id   10ab8e8d9723aa710b099772e4a20a0d
#
_cell.length_a   1.000
_cell.length_b   1.000
_cell.length_c   1.000
_cell.angle_alpha   90.00
_cell.angle_beta   90.00
_cell.angle_gamma   90.00
#
_symmetry.space_group_name_H-M   'P 1'
#
loop_
_entity.id
_entity.type
_entity.pdbx_description
1 polymer ?
#
loop_
_entity_poly.entity_id
_entity_poly.type
_entity_poly.pdbx_seq_one_letter_code
_entity_poly.pdbx_strand_id
1 'polypeptide(L)'
;MYKFEKLPQLVDKRGKLVHKGSYSKRTKTITTRVWHHSLTKLSAGGSKIESFADFHVRTNGWPEIAYHLIIDPKHVVNGKATIYYCVDISKKSYHVGNSNNIGLGICVIGDYRTDKLTDPTIHSIVDLHKALVADGIGKYDKAHNEMPGYSWKACCVFDYNKAFKDVLDDMLPGSKQPDPVPGLYTIQEGDTFWSIALKDRKEGITVEDLIAANPGVDPSKLKVGQTIKFGSAQNSYTPKPETPKKDQSEYKYPLPSGILKTGATDKTGIKQLQNALNAVYFKCGTADGIYGAKTKDAVRRFQKVYLPYEVDGMYGKNTLAKLKAVLKSKGY
;
A
#
# COMPACT_ATOMS: atom_id res chain seq x y z
N MET A 1 -27.08 -17.57 4.64
CA MET A 1 -26.90 -16.20 4.11
C MET A 1 -25.88 -15.49 4.98
N TYR A 2 -24.84 -14.94 4.38
CA TYR A 2 -23.79 -14.23 5.10
C TYR A 2 -24.26 -12.87 5.61
N LYS A 3 -23.59 -12.33 6.64
CA LYS A 3 -23.91 -10.98 7.17
C LYS A 3 -23.66 -9.88 6.14
N PHE A 4 -22.59 -10.01 5.33
CA PHE A 4 -22.31 -9.04 4.27
C PHE A 4 -23.43 -8.96 3.21
N GLU A 5 -24.13 -10.07 2.93
CA GLU A 5 -25.25 -10.11 1.99
C GLU A 5 -26.51 -9.36 2.51
N LYS A 6 -26.54 -9.04 3.81
CA LYS A 6 -27.63 -8.28 4.47
C LYS A 6 -27.36 -6.78 4.56
N LEU A 7 -26.23 -6.31 4.04
CA LEU A 7 -25.93 -4.88 4.05
C LEU A 7 -26.96 -4.11 3.21
N PRO A 8 -27.58 -3.04 3.73
CA PRO A 8 -28.69 -2.35 3.06
C PRO A 8 -28.28 -1.71 1.72
N GLN A 9 -27.00 -1.36 1.55
CA GLN A 9 -26.42 -0.82 0.32
C GLN A 9 -25.92 -1.91 -0.64
N LEU A 10 -26.09 -3.21 -0.35
CA LEU A 10 -25.67 -4.29 -1.22
C LEU A 10 -26.74 -4.63 -2.26
N VAL A 11 -26.30 -4.74 -3.51
CA VAL A 11 -27.12 -5.15 -4.65
C VAL A 11 -26.54 -6.44 -5.25
N ASP A 12 -27.32 -7.50 -5.28
CA ASP A 12 -26.91 -8.77 -5.90
C ASP A 12 -26.97 -8.67 -7.44
N LYS A 13 -25.79 -8.77 -8.06
CA LYS A 13 -25.58 -8.74 -9.51
C LYS A 13 -25.04 -10.06 -10.05
N ARG A 14 -24.99 -11.12 -9.24
CA ARG A 14 -24.54 -12.46 -9.70
C ARG A 14 -25.40 -12.95 -10.86
N GLY A 15 -24.72 -13.33 -11.97
CA GLY A 15 -25.37 -13.78 -13.19
C GLY A 15 -26.18 -12.73 -13.96
N LYS A 16 -26.16 -11.45 -13.55
CA LYS A 16 -26.91 -10.36 -14.19
C LYS A 16 -26.03 -9.46 -15.09
N LEU A 17 -24.73 -9.65 -15.09
CA LEU A 17 -23.79 -8.96 -15.96
C LEU A 17 -23.42 -9.87 -17.15
N VAL A 18 -22.85 -9.28 -18.20
CA VAL A 18 -22.35 -10.06 -19.34
C VAL A 18 -21.37 -11.13 -18.86
N HIS A 19 -21.57 -12.36 -19.33
CA HIS A 19 -20.72 -13.51 -19.03
C HIS A 19 -20.74 -14.48 -20.23
N LYS A 20 -19.73 -15.32 -20.35
CA LYS A 20 -19.65 -16.42 -21.35
C LYS A 20 -19.41 -17.79 -20.71
N GLY A 21 -19.54 -17.86 -19.41
CA GLY A 21 -19.35 -19.06 -18.60
C GLY A 21 -19.35 -18.71 -17.12
N SER A 22 -18.74 -19.54 -16.32
CA SER A 22 -18.61 -19.36 -14.88
C SER A 22 -17.23 -19.73 -14.41
N TYR A 23 -16.70 -19.02 -13.41
CA TYR A 23 -15.47 -19.41 -12.75
C TYR A 23 -15.61 -20.77 -12.05
N SER A 24 -14.53 -21.53 -11.99
CA SER A 24 -14.50 -22.78 -11.22
C SER A 24 -14.66 -22.50 -9.71
N LYS A 25 -15.19 -23.50 -8.99
CA LYS A 25 -15.26 -23.44 -7.53
C LYS A 25 -13.87 -23.36 -6.91
N ARG A 26 -13.76 -22.71 -5.76
CA ARG A 26 -12.55 -22.73 -4.94
C ARG A 26 -12.31 -24.13 -4.39
N THR A 27 -11.04 -24.48 -4.27
CA THR A 27 -10.58 -25.69 -3.58
C THR A 27 -9.91 -25.37 -2.23
N LYS A 28 -9.76 -24.09 -1.91
CA LYS A 28 -9.17 -23.61 -0.66
C LYS A 28 -10.07 -22.55 -0.01
N THR A 29 -10.01 -22.48 1.32
CA THR A 29 -10.67 -21.42 2.10
C THR A 29 -10.11 -20.04 1.73
N ILE A 30 -10.96 -19.02 1.75
CA ILE A 30 -10.56 -17.64 1.60
C ILE A 30 -9.75 -17.22 2.84
N THR A 31 -8.48 -16.88 2.64
CA THR A 31 -7.61 -16.38 3.70
C THR A 31 -7.38 -14.88 3.64
N THR A 32 -7.57 -14.29 2.47
CA THR A 32 -7.20 -12.90 2.22
C THR A 32 -8.32 -12.15 1.49
N ARG A 33 -8.76 -11.03 2.06
CA ARG A 33 -9.55 -10.02 1.37
C ARG A 33 -8.57 -9.13 0.60
N VAL A 34 -8.71 -9.10 -0.73
CA VAL A 34 -7.78 -8.37 -1.60
C VAL A 34 -8.47 -7.13 -2.15
N TRP A 35 -7.95 -5.98 -1.75
CA TRP A 35 -8.47 -4.67 -2.13
C TRP A 35 -7.85 -4.19 -3.43
N HIS A 36 -8.72 -3.70 -4.31
CA HIS A 36 -8.37 -3.17 -5.63
C HIS A 36 -9.01 -1.81 -5.85
N HIS A 37 -8.48 -1.07 -6.81
CA HIS A 37 -9.22 -0.01 -7.49
C HIS A 37 -9.28 -0.28 -9.00
N SER A 38 -10.27 0.33 -9.67
CA SER A 38 -10.51 0.00 -11.09
C SER A 38 -9.52 0.62 -12.05
N LEU A 39 -8.65 1.54 -11.62
CA LEU A 39 -7.75 2.35 -12.45
C LEU A 39 -8.49 3.17 -13.53
N THR A 40 -9.81 3.31 -13.43
CA THR A 40 -10.65 4.09 -14.33
C THR A 40 -11.19 5.27 -13.55
N LYS A 41 -10.85 6.51 -13.94
CA LYS A 41 -11.30 7.73 -13.25
C LYS A 41 -12.82 7.74 -13.07
N LEU A 42 -13.30 8.20 -11.93
CA LEU A 42 -14.74 8.30 -11.64
C LEU A 42 -15.50 9.11 -12.70
N SER A 43 -14.88 10.13 -13.28
CA SER A 43 -15.45 10.95 -14.35
C SER A 43 -15.56 10.26 -15.71
N ALA A 44 -14.89 9.12 -15.91
CA ALA A 44 -14.94 8.42 -17.19
C ALA A 44 -16.28 7.68 -17.37
N GLY A 45 -16.85 7.75 -18.58
CA GLY A 45 -18.11 7.08 -18.92
C GLY A 45 -18.08 5.56 -18.78
N GLY A 46 -16.90 4.94 -18.95
CA GLY A 46 -16.67 3.50 -18.75
C GLY A 46 -16.49 3.07 -17.27
N SER A 47 -16.54 4.00 -16.33
CA SER A 47 -16.34 3.73 -14.89
C SER A 47 -17.62 3.17 -14.27
N LYS A 48 -18.02 1.97 -14.64
CA LYS A 48 -19.22 1.26 -14.18
C LYS A 48 -19.07 -0.25 -14.34
N ILE A 49 -19.81 -1.02 -13.54
CA ILE A 49 -19.68 -2.50 -13.49
C ILE A 49 -19.96 -3.18 -14.81
N GLU A 50 -20.89 -2.64 -15.62
CA GLU A 50 -21.22 -3.19 -16.94
C GLU A 50 -20.02 -3.11 -17.89
N SER A 51 -19.32 -1.97 -17.91
CA SER A 51 -18.12 -1.77 -18.74
C SER A 51 -16.96 -2.67 -18.28
N PHE A 52 -16.82 -2.88 -16.97
CA PHE A 52 -15.79 -3.79 -16.45
C PHE A 52 -16.11 -5.24 -16.79
N ALA A 53 -17.37 -5.66 -16.69
CA ALA A 53 -17.80 -7.00 -17.09
C ALA A 53 -17.57 -7.21 -18.59
N ASP A 54 -17.93 -6.25 -19.42
CA ASP A 54 -17.73 -6.29 -20.87
C ASP A 54 -16.23 -6.44 -21.23
N PHE A 55 -15.37 -5.60 -20.64
CA PHE A 55 -13.92 -5.68 -20.83
C PHE A 55 -13.35 -7.04 -20.38
N HIS A 56 -13.73 -7.53 -19.20
CA HIS A 56 -13.23 -8.81 -18.69
C HIS A 56 -13.67 -9.99 -19.57
N VAL A 57 -14.91 -9.97 -20.04
CA VAL A 57 -15.45 -11.08 -20.83
C VAL A 57 -15.04 -11.01 -22.28
N ARG A 58 -15.20 -9.84 -22.94
CA ARG A 58 -14.97 -9.71 -24.39
C ARG A 58 -13.52 -9.47 -24.73
N THR A 59 -12.80 -8.66 -23.94
CA THR A 59 -11.40 -8.33 -24.23
C THR A 59 -10.44 -9.33 -23.61
N ASN A 60 -10.58 -9.64 -22.29
CA ASN A 60 -9.67 -10.56 -21.62
C ASN A 60 -10.07 -12.04 -21.83
N GLY A 61 -11.25 -12.32 -22.36
CA GLY A 61 -11.72 -13.67 -22.57
C GLY A 61 -12.06 -14.42 -21.28
N TRP A 62 -12.30 -13.72 -20.16
CA TRP A 62 -12.63 -14.36 -18.88
C TRP A 62 -14.11 -14.77 -18.81
N PRO A 63 -14.46 -15.75 -17.96
CA PRO A 63 -15.83 -16.23 -17.87
C PRO A 63 -16.85 -15.18 -17.44
N GLU A 64 -16.49 -14.37 -16.45
CA GLU A 64 -17.32 -13.35 -15.81
C GLU A 64 -16.46 -12.13 -15.42
N ILE A 65 -17.06 -11.12 -14.81
CA ILE A 65 -16.34 -10.00 -14.18
C ILE A 65 -15.34 -10.52 -13.13
N ALA A 66 -14.20 -9.83 -12.96
CA ALA A 66 -13.07 -10.32 -12.16
C ALA A 66 -13.26 -10.26 -10.63
N TYR A 67 -14.11 -9.35 -10.16
CA TYR A 67 -14.22 -9.09 -8.72
C TYR A 67 -15.47 -9.71 -8.13
N HIS A 68 -15.35 -10.23 -6.88
CA HIS A 68 -16.50 -10.76 -6.16
C HIS A 68 -17.42 -9.64 -5.69
N LEU A 69 -16.83 -8.57 -5.19
CA LEU A 69 -17.51 -7.41 -4.64
C LEU A 69 -16.95 -6.12 -5.26
N ILE A 70 -17.84 -5.20 -5.60
CA ILE A 70 -17.44 -3.90 -6.18
C ILE A 70 -18.18 -2.80 -5.42
N ILE A 71 -17.46 -1.78 -4.94
CA ILE A 71 -18.01 -0.59 -4.31
C ILE A 71 -18.05 0.53 -5.35
N ASP A 72 -19.22 1.12 -5.57
CA ASP A 72 -19.44 2.18 -6.57
C ASP A 72 -19.73 3.52 -5.90
N PRO A 73 -18.73 4.42 -5.86
CA PRO A 73 -18.87 5.75 -5.28
C PRO A 73 -19.91 6.65 -5.96
N LYS A 74 -20.29 6.35 -7.21
CA LYS A 74 -21.25 7.18 -7.97
C LYS A 74 -22.70 6.89 -7.61
N HIS A 75 -22.96 5.73 -7.02
CA HIS A 75 -24.30 5.35 -6.59
C HIS A 75 -24.34 5.28 -5.06
N VAL A 76 -24.98 6.28 -4.46
CA VAL A 76 -25.06 6.43 -3.01
C VAL A 76 -26.50 6.18 -2.55
N VAL A 77 -26.66 5.30 -1.57
CA VAL A 77 -27.93 4.96 -0.94
C VAL A 77 -27.78 5.16 0.58
N ASN A 78 -28.63 6.00 1.16
CA ASN A 78 -28.61 6.32 2.60
C ASN A 78 -27.21 6.73 3.13
N GLY A 79 -26.50 7.59 2.38
CA GLY A 79 -25.17 8.08 2.76
C GLY A 79 -24.04 7.06 2.60
N LYS A 80 -24.29 5.94 1.91
CA LYS A 80 -23.30 4.87 1.65
C LYS A 80 -23.22 4.55 0.17
N ALA A 81 -22.00 4.29 -0.33
CA ALA A 81 -21.78 3.85 -1.70
C ALA A 81 -22.35 2.44 -1.91
N THR A 82 -22.95 2.21 -3.08
CA THR A 82 -23.52 0.90 -3.42
C THR A 82 -22.43 -0.17 -3.51
N ILE A 83 -22.72 -1.34 -2.96
CA ILE A 83 -21.87 -2.54 -3.04
C ILE A 83 -22.54 -3.52 -3.99
N TYR A 84 -21.89 -3.87 -5.08
CA TYR A 84 -22.35 -4.90 -6.00
C TYR A 84 -21.72 -6.24 -5.67
N TYR A 85 -22.54 -7.27 -5.43
CA TYR A 85 -22.10 -8.66 -5.31
C TYR A 85 -22.15 -9.30 -6.70
N CYS A 86 -21.00 -9.40 -7.37
CA CYS A 86 -20.92 -9.73 -8.78
C CYS A 86 -20.61 -11.21 -9.05
N VAL A 87 -19.72 -11.82 -8.25
CA VAL A 87 -19.29 -13.20 -8.38
C VAL A 87 -19.41 -13.90 -7.04
N ASP A 88 -20.04 -15.10 -7.02
CA ASP A 88 -20.19 -15.87 -5.80
C ASP A 88 -18.82 -16.14 -5.14
N ILE A 89 -18.74 -15.95 -3.83
CA ILE A 89 -17.47 -16.10 -3.09
C ILE A 89 -16.93 -17.54 -3.10
N SER A 90 -17.77 -18.53 -3.40
CA SER A 90 -17.34 -19.93 -3.58
C SER A 90 -16.56 -20.15 -4.87
N LYS A 91 -16.57 -19.19 -5.80
CA LYS A 91 -15.87 -19.25 -7.08
C LYS A 91 -14.48 -18.65 -6.99
N LYS A 92 -13.56 -19.13 -7.83
CA LYS A 92 -12.19 -18.63 -7.98
C LYS A 92 -12.13 -17.61 -9.12
N SER A 93 -12.46 -16.33 -8.86
CA SER A 93 -12.40 -15.28 -9.87
C SER A 93 -10.94 -14.87 -10.19
N TYR A 94 -10.74 -14.17 -11.33
CA TYR A 94 -9.40 -13.87 -11.85
C TYR A 94 -8.96 -12.42 -11.54
N HIS A 95 -8.40 -12.18 -10.34
CA HIS A 95 -7.97 -10.86 -9.91
C HIS A 95 -6.54 -10.79 -9.35
N VAL A 96 -5.97 -11.93 -8.90
CA VAL A 96 -4.61 -12.02 -8.31
C VAL A 96 -3.85 -13.28 -8.73
N GLY A 97 -4.05 -13.75 -9.96
CA GLY A 97 -3.31 -14.86 -10.56
C GLY A 97 -3.29 -16.11 -9.69
N ASN A 98 -2.10 -16.59 -9.32
CA ASN A 98 -1.94 -17.81 -8.52
C ASN A 98 -2.61 -17.75 -7.13
N SER A 99 -2.87 -16.53 -6.62
CA SER A 99 -3.54 -16.34 -5.33
C SER A 99 -5.07 -16.29 -5.43
N ASN A 100 -5.66 -16.44 -6.61
CA ASN A 100 -7.13 -16.41 -6.80
C ASN A 100 -7.89 -17.42 -5.94
N ASN A 101 -7.28 -18.57 -5.65
CA ASN A 101 -7.93 -19.64 -4.88
C ASN A 101 -8.13 -19.30 -3.40
N ILE A 102 -7.33 -18.37 -2.86
CA ILE A 102 -7.37 -17.93 -1.45
C ILE A 102 -7.78 -16.46 -1.30
N GLY A 103 -7.86 -15.71 -2.39
CA GLY A 103 -8.17 -14.27 -2.40
C GLY A 103 -9.65 -14.00 -2.66
N LEU A 104 -10.28 -13.13 -1.88
CA LEU A 104 -11.57 -12.50 -2.16
C LEU A 104 -11.29 -11.14 -2.82
N GLY A 105 -11.64 -10.99 -4.10
CA GLY A 105 -11.43 -9.72 -4.81
C GLY A 105 -12.50 -8.69 -4.49
N ILE A 106 -12.10 -7.56 -3.94
CA ILE A 106 -12.95 -6.40 -3.61
C ILE A 106 -12.39 -5.20 -4.37
N CYS A 107 -13.18 -4.58 -5.23
CA CYS A 107 -12.75 -3.44 -6.03
C CYS A 107 -13.55 -2.18 -5.68
N VAL A 108 -12.87 -1.06 -5.47
CA VAL A 108 -13.50 0.26 -5.38
C VAL A 108 -13.37 0.94 -6.74
N ILE A 109 -14.49 1.34 -7.34
CA ILE A 109 -14.48 2.05 -8.63
C ILE A 109 -13.78 3.40 -8.45
N GLY A 110 -12.83 3.70 -9.33
CA GLY A 110 -12.05 4.93 -9.33
C GLY A 110 -10.58 4.71 -9.70
N ASP A 111 -9.89 5.79 -10.02
CA ASP A 111 -8.42 5.83 -10.13
C ASP A 111 -7.87 6.63 -8.96
N TYR A 112 -7.65 5.97 -7.84
CA TYR A 112 -7.24 6.60 -6.57
C TYR A 112 -5.78 7.08 -6.56
N ARG A 113 -5.10 7.07 -7.69
CA ARG A 113 -3.90 7.88 -7.90
C ARG A 113 -4.26 9.37 -8.04
N THR A 114 -5.49 9.66 -8.45
CA THR A 114 -6.01 11.02 -8.70
C THR A 114 -7.38 11.27 -8.08
N ASP A 115 -8.27 10.28 -8.05
CA ASP A 115 -9.56 10.36 -7.38
C ASP A 115 -9.37 10.32 -5.86
N LYS A 116 -10.36 10.77 -5.09
CA LYS A 116 -10.37 10.73 -3.63
C LYS A 116 -11.48 9.83 -3.13
N LEU A 117 -11.23 9.12 -2.03
CA LEU A 117 -12.29 8.44 -1.29
C LEU A 117 -13.24 9.50 -0.71
N THR A 118 -14.55 9.29 -0.91
CA THR A 118 -15.59 10.08 -0.28
C THR A 118 -16.11 9.39 0.97
N ASP A 119 -16.72 10.12 1.91
CA ASP A 119 -17.28 9.53 3.13
C ASP A 119 -18.26 8.38 2.84
N PRO A 120 -19.22 8.48 1.87
CA PRO A 120 -20.05 7.34 1.51
C PRO A 120 -19.28 6.10 1.08
N THR A 121 -18.15 6.27 0.40
CA THR A 121 -17.29 5.18 -0.03
C THR A 121 -16.56 4.55 1.16
N ILE A 122 -16.03 5.39 2.05
CA ILE A 122 -15.37 4.96 3.29
C ILE A 122 -16.35 4.17 4.15
N HIS A 123 -17.57 4.66 4.36
CA HIS A 123 -18.60 3.96 5.11
C HIS A 123 -18.89 2.56 4.54
N SER A 124 -18.98 2.43 3.21
CA SER A 124 -19.23 1.12 2.57
C SER A 124 -18.03 0.18 2.63
N ILE A 125 -16.79 0.70 2.54
CA ILE A 125 -15.57 -0.08 2.77
C ILE A 125 -15.59 -0.68 4.18
N VAL A 126 -15.90 0.13 5.19
CA VAL A 126 -15.92 -0.28 6.60
C VAL A 126 -17.04 -1.26 6.90
N ASP A 127 -18.26 -0.99 6.44
CA ASP A 127 -19.39 -1.89 6.66
C ASP A 127 -19.14 -3.26 6.03
N LEU A 128 -18.62 -3.27 4.79
CA LEU A 128 -18.30 -4.53 4.10
C LEU A 128 -17.19 -5.28 4.83
N HIS A 129 -16.13 -4.59 5.23
CA HIS A 129 -15.04 -5.20 5.99
C HIS A 129 -15.53 -5.84 7.30
N LYS A 130 -16.29 -5.07 8.12
CA LYS A 130 -16.87 -5.58 9.38
C LYS A 130 -17.75 -6.80 9.15
N ALA A 131 -18.60 -6.78 8.13
CA ALA A 131 -19.51 -7.89 7.84
C ALA A 131 -18.72 -9.13 7.39
N LEU A 132 -17.72 -8.99 6.52
CA LEU A 132 -16.84 -10.09 6.08
C LEU A 132 -16.05 -10.71 7.23
N VAL A 133 -15.52 -9.87 8.13
CA VAL A 133 -14.84 -10.34 9.36
C VAL A 133 -15.80 -11.09 10.25
N ALA A 134 -17.00 -10.56 10.47
CA ALA A 134 -18.03 -11.21 11.29
C ALA A 134 -18.61 -12.51 10.66
N ASP A 135 -18.40 -12.71 9.36
CA ASP A 135 -18.70 -13.94 8.62
C ASP A 135 -17.52 -14.93 8.60
N GLY A 136 -16.36 -14.55 9.16
CA GLY A 136 -15.13 -15.36 9.12
C GLY A 136 -14.51 -15.47 7.73
N ILE A 137 -14.85 -14.55 6.81
CA ILE A 137 -14.37 -14.57 5.43
C ILE A 137 -13.04 -13.82 5.32
N GLY A 138 -11.96 -14.57 5.17
CA GLY A 138 -10.59 -14.05 5.12
C GLY A 138 -10.04 -13.67 6.50
N LYS A 139 -8.76 -13.90 6.70
CA LYS A 139 -8.02 -13.51 7.92
C LYS A 139 -7.27 -12.21 7.74
N TYR A 140 -6.79 -11.95 6.51
CA TYR A 140 -5.92 -10.82 6.20
C TYR A 140 -6.59 -9.89 5.21
N ASP A 141 -6.29 -8.60 5.33
CA ASP A 141 -6.55 -7.59 4.32
C ASP A 141 -5.24 -7.24 3.61
N LYS A 142 -5.26 -7.20 2.28
CA LYS A 142 -4.10 -6.85 1.46
C LYS A 142 -4.53 -6.05 0.24
N ALA A 143 -3.72 -5.08 -0.14
CA ALA A 143 -3.82 -4.47 -1.47
C ALA A 143 -3.33 -5.46 -2.54
N HIS A 144 -3.73 -5.26 -3.79
CA HIS A 144 -3.26 -6.10 -4.91
C HIS A 144 -1.72 -6.14 -4.99
N ASN A 145 -1.05 -5.01 -4.79
CA ASN A 145 0.42 -4.92 -4.82
C ASN A 145 1.11 -5.59 -3.63
N GLU A 146 0.39 -5.94 -2.57
CA GLU A 146 0.90 -6.70 -1.44
C GLU A 146 0.78 -8.22 -1.66
N MET A 147 0.11 -8.63 -2.74
CA MET A 147 0.00 -10.05 -3.10
C MET A 147 1.27 -10.55 -3.79
N PRO A 148 1.64 -11.84 -3.61
CA PRO A 148 2.83 -12.42 -4.22
C PRO A 148 2.88 -12.21 -5.74
N GLY A 149 3.97 -11.65 -6.25
CA GLY A 149 4.18 -11.39 -7.68
C GLY A 149 3.59 -10.09 -8.21
N TYR A 150 2.95 -9.27 -7.36
CA TYR A 150 2.26 -8.04 -7.79
C TYR A 150 2.81 -6.75 -7.21
N SER A 151 3.98 -6.77 -6.54
CA SER A 151 4.58 -5.57 -5.92
C SER A 151 4.86 -4.40 -6.87
N TRP A 152 4.81 -4.64 -8.18
CA TRP A 152 4.99 -3.64 -9.23
C TRP A 152 3.70 -2.89 -9.60
N LYS A 153 2.53 -3.35 -9.14
CA LYS A 153 1.25 -2.73 -9.48
C LYS A 153 0.93 -1.51 -8.61
N ALA A 154 0.38 -0.48 -9.21
CA ALA A 154 -0.23 0.66 -8.50
C ALA A 154 -1.71 0.37 -8.17
N CYS A 155 -1.97 -0.73 -7.45
CA CYS A 155 -3.30 -1.17 -7.05
C CYS A 155 -3.24 -1.95 -5.72
N CYS A 156 -4.02 -1.62 -4.68
CA CYS A 156 -4.73 -0.36 -4.59
C CYS A 156 -3.84 0.70 -3.92
N VAL A 157 -4.04 1.96 -4.22
CA VAL A 157 -3.23 3.07 -3.68
C VAL A 157 -3.98 3.87 -2.61
N PHE A 158 -5.26 3.62 -2.37
CA PHE A 158 -5.96 4.18 -1.22
C PHE A 158 -5.64 3.37 0.05
N ASP A 159 -5.59 4.06 1.18
CA ASP A 159 -5.33 3.43 2.47
C ASP A 159 -6.63 2.84 3.04
N TYR A 160 -6.87 1.56 2.76
CA TYR A 160 -8.03 0.83 3.28
C TYR A 160 -7.94 0.62 4.79
N ASN A 161 -6.74 0.54 5.37
CA ASN A 161 -6.56 0.42 6.82
C ASN A 161 -6.98 1.69 7.54
N LYS A 162 -6.71 2.87 6.94
CA LYS A 162 -7.19 4.15 7.45
C LYS A 162 -8.72 4.20 7.42
N ALA A 163 -9.34 3.76 6.30
CA ALA A 163 -10.79 3.67 6.21
C ALA A 163 -11.39 2.79 7.32
N PHE A 164 -10.72 1.69 7.71
CA PHE A 164 -11.18 0.85 8.81
C PHE A 164 -11.11 1.53 10.18
N LYS A 165 -10.10 2.39 10.42
CA LYS A 165 -9.87 3.06 11.70
C LYS A 165 -10.78 4.27 11.90
N ASP A 166 -10.90 5.13 10.90
CA ASP A 166 -11.61 6.41 11.01
C ASP A 166 -13.10 6.25 11.44
N VAL A 167 -13.71 5.08 11.18
CA VAL A 167 -15.09 4.77 11.58
C VAL A 167 -15.18 3.98 12.89
N LEU A 168 -14.11 3.28 13.29
CA LEU A 168 -14.10 2.57 14.58
C LEU A 168 -14.03 3.54 15.76
N ASP A 169 -13.31 4.64 15.61
CA ASP A 169 -13.17 5.66 16.65
C ASP A 169 -14.50 6.44 16.85
N ASP A 170 -15.30 6.62 15.80
CA ASP A 170 -16.60 7.30 15.88
C ASP A 170 -17.74 6.41 16.44
N MET A 171 -17.59 5.08 16.46
CA MET A 171 -18.67 4.14 16.80
C MET A 171 -18.54 3.49 18.18
N LEU A 172 -17.47 3.72 18.93
CA LEU A 172 -17.27 3.16 20.27
C LEU A 172 -17.16 4.28 21.34
N PRO A 173 -18.29 4.79 21.87
CA PRO A 173 -18.22 5.57 23.10
C PRO A 173 -17.81 4.60 24.24
N GLY A 174 -16.54 4.60 24.61
CA GLY A 174 -16.06 3.93 25.82
C GLY A 174 -14.97 2.88 25.70
N SER A 175 -14.45 2.50 24.53
CA SER A 175 -13.23 1.69 24.45
C SER A 175 -11.99 2.61 24.48
N LYS A 176 -11.69 3.19 25.64
CA LYS A 176 -10.33 3.65 25.92
C LYS A 176 -9.43 2.43 25.94
N GLN A 177 -8.66 2.19 24.85
CA GLN A 177 -7.37 1.55 25.03
C GLN A 177 -6.63 2.33 26.13
N PRO A 178 -5.84 1.67 27.01
CA PRO A 178 -5.01 2.41 27.97
C PRO A 178 -4.23 3.45 27.15
N ASP A 179 -4.31 4.71 27.58
CA ASP A 179 -3.68 5.83 26.90
C ASP A 179 -2.25 5.43 26.51
N PRO A 180 -1.86 5.56 25.23
CA PRO A 180 -0.48 5.32 24.86
C PRO A 180 0.37 6.26 25.68
N VAL A 181 1.38 5.71 26.36
CA VAL A 181 2.35 6.55 27.05
C VAL A 181 2.86 7.54 26.03
N PRO A 182 2.70 8.87 26.24
CA PRO A 182 3.05 9.86 25.23
C PRO A 182 4.46 9.60 24.71
N GLY A 183 4.59 9.36 23.41
CA GLY A 183 5.88 9.16 22.76
C GLY A 183 6.37 7.72 22.61
N LEU A 184 5.62 6.69 22.98
CA LEU A 184 6.01 5.28 22.76
C LEU A 184 5.00 4.53 21.87
N TYR A 185 5.51 3.68 20.97
CA TYR A 185 4.71 2.81 20.10
C TYR A 185 5.24 1.38 20.13
N THR A 186 4.36 0.41 20.26
CA THR A 186 4.72 -1.01 20.18
C THR A 186 4.49 -1.53 18.77
N ILE A 187 5.56 -2.00 18.13
CA ILE A 187 5.56 -2.56 16.77
C ILE A 187 4.58 -3.73 16.69
N GLN A 188 3.72 -3.71 15.69
CA GLN A 188 2.76 -4.76 15.36
C GLN A 188 3.15 -5.53 14.10
N GLU A 189 2.54 -6.70 13.89
CA GLU A 189 2.80 -7.50 12.70
C GLU A 189 2.51 -6.71 11.41
N GLY A 190 3.49 -6.62 10.53
CA GLY A 190 3.38 -5.86 9.27
C GLY A 190 3.75 -4.38 9.38
N ASP A 191 4.12 -3.90 10.56
CA ASP A 191 4.56 -2.51 10.72
C ASP A 191 5.90 -2.23 10.04
N THR A 192 5.98 -1.04 9.49
CA THR A 192 7.19 -0.38 9.02
C THR A 192 7.23 1.03 9.58
N PHE A 193 8.38 1.67 9.69
CA PHE A 193 8.43 3.08 10.10
C PHE A 193 7.58 3.98 9.21
N TRP A 194 7.41 3.61 7.96
CA TRP A 194 6.54 4.32 7.04
C TRP A 194 5.05 4.14 7.38
N SER A 195 4.60 2.89 7.64
CA SER A 195 3.20 2.65 8.03
C SER A 195 2.88 3.29 9.38
N ILE A 196 3.84 3.31 10.30
CA ILE A 196 3.70 3.96 11.61
C ILE A 196 3.62 5.49 11.45
N ALA A 197 4.53 6.09 10.67
CA ALA A 197 4.48 7.53 10.36
C ALA A 197 3.19 7.94 9.63
N LEU A 198 2.62 7.06 8.80
CA LEU A 198 1.31 7.30 8.17
C LEU A 198 0.15 7.23 9.15
N LYS A 199 0.19 6.30 10.11
CA LYS A 199 -0.85 6.16 11.15
C LYS A 199 -0.98 7.45 11.96
N ASP A 200 0.14 8.13 12.22
CA ASP A 200 0.21 9.30 13.10
C ASP A 200 0.45 10.62 12.36
N ARG A 201 0.11 10.70 11.07
CA ARG A 201 0.20 11.95 10.27
C ARG A 201 -0.58 13.14 10.84
N LYS A 202 -1.57 12.93 11.69
CA LYS A 202 -2.26 14.01 12.42
C LYS A 202 -1.31 14.79 13.34
N GLU A 203 -0.20 14.18 13.75
CA GLU A 203 0.82 14.80 14.60
C GLU A 203 2.07 15.26 13.83
N GLY A 204 2.07 15.15 12.49
CA GLY A 204 3.17 15.62 11.65
C GLY A 204 4.44 14.78 11.70
N ILE A 205 4.39 13.57 12.25
CA ILE A 205 5.54 12.66 12.40
C ILE A 205 5.92 12.08 11.04
N THR A 206 7.19 12.18 10.70
CA THR A 206 7.79 11.60 9.50
C THR A 206 8.56 10.32 9.81
N VAL A 207 8.91 9.53 8.77
CA VAL A 207 9.80 8.37 8.94
C VAL A 207 11.17 8.81 9.48
N GLU A 208 11.62 9.98 9.07
CA GLU A 208 12.86 10.58 9.52
C GLU A 208 12.84 10.89 11.02
N ASP A 209 11.70 11.38 11.53
CA ASP A 209 11.51 11.65 12.96
C ASP A 209 11.53 10.34 13.76
N LEU A 210 10.90 9.28 13.25
CA LEU A 210 10.93 7.97 13.87
C LEU A 210 12.35 7.38 13.92
N ILE A 211 13.13 7.54 12.85
CA ILE A 211 14.53 7.11 12.81
C ILE A 211 15.39 7.90 13.81
N ALA A 212 15.22 9.23 13.83
CA ALA A 212 15.97 10.11 14.72
C ALA A 212 15.65 9.82 16.20
N ALA A 213 14.39 9.54 16.52
CA ALA A 213 13.95 9.20 17.88
C ALA A 213 14.42 7.82 18.35
N ASN A 214 14.82 6.94 17.42
CA ASN A 214 15.20 5.56 17.70
C ASN A 214 16.60 5.21 17.15
N PRO A 215 17.67 5.87 17.61
CA PRO A 215 19.03 5.57 17.18
C PRO A 215 19.36 4.12 17.56
N GLY A 216 19.74 3.30 16.60
CA GLY A 216 20.06 1.87 16.79
C GLY A 216 18.94 0.90 16.42
N VAL A 217 17.72 1.36 16.16
CA VAL A 217 16.67 0.53 15.56
C VAL A 217 16.88 0.46 14.06
N ASP A 218 17.04 -0.75 13.51
CA ASP A 218 17.10 -1.00 12.07
C ASP A 218 15.67 -0.96 11.49
N PRO A 219 15.30 0.05 10.68
CA PRO A 219 13.94 0.16 10.13
C PRO A 219 13.53 -1.00 9.22
N SER A 220 14.50 -1.79 8.75
CA SER A 220 14.27 -2.96 7.90
C SER A 220 14.09 -4.26 8.69
N LYS A 221 14.28 -4.23 10.01
CA LYS A 221 14.25 -5.40 10.91
C LYS A 221 13.43 -5.16 12.16
N LEU A 222 12.30 -4.51 12.03
CA LEU A 222 11.39 -4.30 13.15
C LEU A 222 10.84 -5.64 13.66
N LYS A 223 10.77 -5.78 14.97
CA LYS A 223 10.23 -6.99 15.60
C LYS A 223 8.86 -6.68 16.21
N VAL A 224 7.89 -7.55 16.02
CA VAL A 224 6.60 -7.47 16.72
C VAL A 224 6.82 -7.46 18.23
N GLY A 225 6.16 -6.54 18.93
CA GLY A 225 6.34 -6.31 20.36
C GLY A 225 7.51 -5.38 20.72
N GLN A 226 8.37 -5.01 19.77
CA GLN A 226 9.42 -4.02 19.97
C GLN A 226 8.80 -2.63 20.20
N THR A 227 9.22 -1.94 21.25
CA THR A 227 8.78 -0.55 21.53
C THR A 227 9.72 0.45 20.85
N ILE A 228 9.15 1.45 20.20
CA ILE A 228 9.85 2.57 19.59
C ILE A 228 9.29 3.89 20.12
N LYS A 229 10.10 4.96 20.04
CA LYS A 229 9.70 6.32 20.43
C LYS A 229 9.15 7.08 19.21
N PHE A 230 8.06 7.81 19.41
CA PHE A 230 7.72 8.93 18.53
C PHE A 230 8.60 10.12 18.90
N GLY A 231 9.30 10.71 17.95
CA GLY A 231 9.96 11.99 18.18
C GLY A 231 8.91 13.07 18.48
N SER A 232 9.18 13.94 19.45
CA SER A 232 8.32 15.10 19.70
C SER A 232 8.28 16.00 18.45
N ALA A 233 7.07 16.32 17.98
CA ALA A 233 6.83 17.31 16.92
C ALA A 233 7.16 18.72 17.45
N GLN A 234 8.45 19.03 17.58
CA GLN A 234 8.95 20.39 17.80
C GLN A 234 10.17 20.60 16.92
N ASN A 235 9.87 20.82 15.65
CA ASN A 235 10.60 21.80 14.85
C ASN A 235 9.77 22.12 13.60
N SER A 236 9.16 23.29 13.63
CA SER A 236 8.50 23.92 12.52
C SER A 236 9.50 24.12 11.37
N TYR A 237 9.45 23.26 10.36
CA TYR A 237 10.14 23.52 9.10
C TYR A 237 9.20 24.22 8.13
N THR A 238 9.32 25.53 8.03
CA THR A 238 8.75 26.30 6.92
C THR A 238 9.65 26.12 5.69
N PRO A 239 9.14 25.65 4.56
CA PRO A 239 9.93 25.56 3.34
C PRO A 239 10.15 26.99 2.76
N LYS A 240 11.38 27.47 2.79
CA LYS A 240 11.82 28.62 2.00
C LYS A 240 12.16 28.12 0.59
N PRO A 241 11.70 28.80 -0.48
CA PRO A 241 12.07 28.42 -1.84
C PRO A 241 13.56 28.73 -2.07
N GLU A 242 14.34 27.68 -2.29
CA GLU A 242 15.74 27.85 -2.73
C GLU A 242 15.90 27.52 -4.21
N THR A 243 16.37 28.50 -4.92
CA THR A 243 16.94 28.43 -6.28
C THR A 243 18.15 27.48 -6.32
N PRO A 244 18.42 26.82 -7.45
CA PRO A 244 19.46 25.81 -7.53
C PRO A 244 20.86 26.43 -7.48
N LYS A 245 21.61 26.18 -6.43
CA LYS A 245 23.06 26.36 -6.42
C LYS A 245 23.76 25.02 -6.39
N LYS A 246 24.65 24.85 -7.36
CA LYS A 246 25.59 23.77 -7.58
C LYS A 246 26.63 23.84 -6.46
N ASP A 247 26.64 22.86 -5.55
CA ASP A 247 27.82 22.58 -4.76
C ASP A 247 27.95 21.09 -4.46
N GLN A 248 29.06 20.48 -4.84
CA GLN A 248 29.33 19.04 -4.77
C GLN A 248 30.36 18.68 -3.70
N SER A 249 30.56 19.48 -2.68
CA SER A 249 31.74 19.33 -1.80
C SER A 249 31.45 18.97 -0.33
N GLU A 250 30.23 18.60 0.09
CA GLU A 250 29.96 18.53 1.53
C GLU A 250 29.20 17.28 2.02
N TYR A 251 29.21 16.18 1.28
CA TYR A 251 28.62 14.93 1.76
C TYR A 251 29.70 13.90 2.08
N LYS A 252 29.71 13.38 3.30
CA LYS A 252 30.57 12.25 3.72
C LYS A 252 30.42 11.02 2.81
N TYR A 253 29.24 10.85 2.21
CA TYR A 253 28.92 9.81 1.25
C TYR A 253 28.42 10.45 -0.06
N PRO A 254 29.29 10.69 -1.03
CA PRO A 254 28.87 11.21 -2.33
C PRO A 254 27.94 10.21 -3.03
N LEU A 255 26.94 10.74 -3.74
CA LEU A 255 25.94 9.92 -4.43
C LEU A 255 26.06 10.10 -5.96
N PRO A 256 25.96 9.00 -6.73
CA PRO A 256 26.00 9.08 -8.19
C PRO A 256 24.74 9.76 -8.72
N SER A 257 24.89 10.53 -9.81
CA SER A 257 23.77 11.27 -10.44
C SER A 257 22.97 10.44 -11.46
N GLY A 258 23.52 9.31 -11.90
CA GLY A 258 22.94 8.47 -12.95
C GLY A 258 21.98 7.40 -12.42
N ILE A 259 21.31 6.72 -13.35
CA ILE A 259 20.49 5.53 -13.03
C ILE A 259 21.41 4.33 -12.92
N LEU A 260 21.36 3.63 -11.78
CA LEU A 260 22.07 2.37 -11.57
C LEU A 260 21.10 1.19 -11.40
N LYS A 261 21.36 0.11 -12.11
CA LYS A 261 20.58 -1.13 -12.08
C LYS A 261 21.47 -2.32 -12.39
N THR A 262 20.95 -3.52 -12.31
CA THR A 262 21.67 -4.73 -12.72
C THR A 262 22.24 -4.57 -14.14
N GLY A 263 23.53 -4.83 -14.31
CA GLY A 263 24.25 -4.63 -15.57
C GLY A 263 24.84 -3.23 -15.75
N ALA A 264 24.68 -2.31 -14.80
CA ALA A 264 25.34 -0.99 -14.86
C ALA A 264 26.87 -1.15 -14.76
N THR A 265 27.59 -0.35 -15.55
CA THR A 265 29.07 -0.43 -15.68
C THR A 265 29.81 0.65 -14.89
N ASP A 266 29.10 1.63 -14.33
CA ASP A 266 29.67 2.68 -13.48
C ASP A 266 30.09 2.12 -12.11
N LYS A 267 31.29 1.52 -12.06
CA LYS A 267 31.84 0.92 -10.83
C LYS A 267 31.99 1.93 -9.70
N THR A 268 32.37 3.18 -10.03
CA THR A 268 32.57 4.24 -9.03
C THR A 268 31.23 4.66 -8.43
N GLY A 269 30.22 4.94 -9.25
CA GLY A 269 28.90 5.29 -8.78
C GLY A 269 28.23 4.15 -8.00
N ILE A 270 28.45 2.89 -8.41
CA ILE A 270 27.92 1.73 -7.66
C ILE A 270 28.59 1.64 -6.28
N LYS A 271 29.90 1.83 -6.15
CA LYS A 271 30.59 1.87 -4.85
C LYS A 271 30.07 3.01 -3.96
N GLN A 272 29.86 4.20 -4.52
CA GLN A 272 29.27 5.33 -3.80
C GLN A 272 27.87 4.97 -3.26
N LEU A 273 27.00 4.42 -4.09
CA LEU A 273 25.68 3.96 -3.70
C LEU A 273 25.74 2.87 -2.60
N GLN A 274 26.62 1.87 -2.75
CA GLN A 274 26.79 0.80 -1.78
C GLN A 274 27.25 1.34 -0.42
N ASN A 275 28.21 2.26 -0.38
CA ASN A 275 28.67 2.91 0.83
C ASN A 275 27.54 3.72 1.49
N ALA A 276 26.80 4.48 0.71
CA ALA A 276 25.67 5.26 1.20
C ALA A 276 24.56 4.38 1.77
N LEU A 277 24.17 3.30 1.09
CA LEU A 277 23.19 2.34 1.60
C LEU A 277 23.67 1.66 2.89
N ASN A 278 24.94 1.27 2.96
CA ASN A 278 25.53 0.69 4.15
C ASN A 278 25.53 1.66 5.34
N ALA A 279 25.78 2.95 5.09
CA ALA A 279 25.76 4.01 6.12
C ALA A 279 24.36 4.22 6.71
N VAL A 280 23.32 4.07 5.89
CA VAL A 280 21.93 4.22 6.33
C VAL A 280 21.27 2.88 6.72
N TYR A 281 22.07 1.85 7.01
CA TYR A 281 21.69 0.52 7.52
C TYR A 281 21.08 -0.45 6.51
N PHE A 282 20.99 -0.10 5.22
CA PHE A 282 20.58 -1.04 4.17
C PHE A 282 21.79 -1.81 3.64
N LYS A 283 22.35 -2.67 4.48
CA LYS A 283 23.59 -3.40 4.21
C LYS A 283 23.50 -4.20 2.90
N CYS A 284 24.43 -3.95 1.97
CA CYS A 284 24.61 -4.70 0.72
C CYS A 284 25.94 -5.49 0.68
N GLY A 285 26.65 -5.54 1.79
CA GLY A 285 27.98 -6.14 1.88
C GLY A 285 29.08 -5.13 1.54
N THR A 286 30.25 -5.63 1.13
CA THR A 286 31.40 -4.81 0.70
C THR A 286 31.02 -3.96 -0.52
N ALA A 287 31.49 -2.73 -0.58
CA ALA A 287 31.32 -1.85 -1.74
C ALA A 287 32.26 -2.26 -2.87
N ASP A 288 31.87 -3.27 -3.61
CA ASP A 288 32.68 -3.91 -4.68
C ASP A 288 32.53 -3.23 -6.05
N GLY A 289 31.54 -2.35 -6.21
CA GLY A 289 31.25 -1.67 -7.48
C GLY A 289 30.46 -2.55 -8.45
N ILE A 290 29.82 -3.63 -7.97
CA ILE A 290 28.97 -4.50 -8.77
C ILE A 290 27.51 -4.31 -8.35
N TYR A 291 26.65 -3.94 -9.31
CA TYR A 291 25.21 -3.88 -9.08
C TYR A 291 24.60 -5.28 -9.17
N GLY A 292 25.03 -6.15 -8.27
CA GLY A 292 24.57 -7.55 -8.18
C GLY A 292 23.29 -7.70 -7.34
N ALA A 293 22.93 -8.95 -7.04
CA ALA A 293 21.74 -9.30 -6.27
C ALA A 293 21.69 -8.61 -4.89
N LYS A 294 22.82 -8.53 -4.18
CA LYS A 294 22.92 -7.89 -2.86
C LYS A 294 22.65 -6.37 -2.92
N THR A 295 23.23 -5.69 -3.92
CA THR A 295 23.00 -4.26 -4.12
C THR A 295 21.54 -3.97 -4.51
N LYS A 296 20.99 -4.76 -5.45
CA LYS A 296 19.58 -4.65 -5.86
C LYS A 296 18.63 -4.88 -4.67
N ASP A 297 18.91 -5.88 -3.85
CA ASP A 297 18.11 -6.16 -2.65
C ASP A 297 18.18 -5.01 -1.64
N ALA A 298 19.37 -4.45 -1.39
CA ALA A 298 19.54 -3.30 -0.49
C ALA A 298 18.76 -2.07 -0.99
N VAL A 299 18.82 -1.77 -2.30
CA VAL A 299 18.01 -0.72 -2.91
C VAL A 299 16.52 -1.00 -2.73
N ARG A 300 16.06 -2.23 -2.97
CA ARG A 300 14.65 -2.60 -2.76
C ARG A 300 14.21 -2.46 -1.31
N ARG A 301 15.04 -2.86 -0.35
CA ARG A 301 14.74 -2.66 1.08
C ARG A 301 14.68 -1.18 1.43
N PHE A 302 15.60 -0.37 0.93
CA PHE A 302 15.56 1.08 1.06
C PHE A 302 14.26 1.67 0.47
N GLN A 303 13.93 1.29 -0.76
CA GLN A 303 12.70 1.72 -1.43
C GLN A 303 11.44 1.27 -0.67
N LYS A 304 11.40 0.04 -0.16
CA LYS A 304 10.27 -0.42 0.66
C LYS A 304 10.01 0.46 1.87
N VAL A 305 11.05 0.99 2.49
CA VAL A 305 10.94 1.86 3.66
C VAL A 305 10.58 3.30 3.27
N TYR A 306 11.21 3.83 2.23
CA TYR A 306 11.15 5.26 1.92
C TYR A 306 10.41 5.63 0.64
N LEU A 307 10.25 4.69 -0.29
CA LEU A 307 9.62 4.86 -1.60
C LEU A 307 8.75 3.64 -1.94
N PRO A 308 7.76 3.30 -1.10
CA PRO A 308 7.04 2.03 -1.21
C PRO A 308 6.30 1.83 -2.53
N TYR A 309 6.06 2.91 -3.29
CA TYR A 309 5.43 2.87 -4.61
C TYR A 309 6.42 2.70 -5.78
N GLU A 310 7.73 2.68 -5.50
CA GLU A 310 8.81 2.57 -6.49
C GLU A 310 9.81 1.48 -6.13
N VAL A 311 9.34 0.31 -5.69
CA VAL A 311 10.19 -0.81 -5.23
C VAL A 311 10.63 -1.65 -6.43
N ASP A 312 11.39 -1.05 -7.34
CA ASP A 312 11.90 -1.69 -8.56
C ASP A 312 13.32 -2.26 -8.40
N GLY A 313 14.03 -1.85 -7.35
CA GLY A 313 15.41 -2.21 -7.12
C GLY A 313 16.37 -1.50 -8.09
N MET A 314 15.98 -0.37 -8.64
CA MET A 314 16.83 0.51 -9.44
C MET A 314 17.12 1.80 -8.66
N TYR A 315 18.36 2.27 -8.72
CA TYR A 315 18.70 3.56 -8.19
C TYR A 315 18.47 4.61 -9.29
N GLY A 316 17.39 5.37 -9.15
CA GLY A 316 16.97 6.44 -10.04
C GLY A 316 16.85 7.77 -9.31
N LYS A 317 16.27 8.79 -9.99
CA LYS A 317 16.13 10.17 -9.48
C LYS A 317 15.44 10.24 -8.10
N ASN A 318 14.38 9.48 -7.90
CA ASN A 318 13.62 9.50 -6.63
C ASN A 318 14.39 8.78 -5.52
N THR A 319 15.04 7.65 -5.83
CA THR A 319 15.92 6.94 -4.89
C THR A 319 17.12 7.80 -4.48
N LEU A 320 17.73 8.51 -5.44
CA LEU A 320 18.79 9.50 -5.17
C LEU A 320 18.33 10.59 -4.21
N ALA A 321 17.22 11.26 -4.55
CA ALA A 321 16.69 12.37 -3.74
C ALA A 321 16.39 11.93 -2.30
N LYS A 322 15.77 10.75 -2.15
CA LYS A 322 15.42 10.21 -0.84
C LYS A 322 16.64 9.75 -0.05
N LEU A 323 17.59 9.08 -0.69
CA LEU A 323 18.84 8.63 -0.04
C LEU A 323 19.68 9.83 0.43
N LYS A 324 19.72 10.90 -0.37
CA LYS A 324 20.36 12.17 0.00
C LYS A 324 19.73 12.77 1.26
N ALA A 325 18.39 12.83 1.32
CA ALA A 325 17.66 13.33 2.48
C ALA A 325 17.93 12.49 3.74
N VAL A 326 17.94 11.16 3.61
CA VAL A 326 18.22 10.24 4.72
C VAL A 326 19.67 10.37 5.23
N LEU A 327 20.65 10.50 4.34
CA LEU A 327 22.04 10.76 4.74
C LEU A 327 22.17 12.08 5.52
N LYS A 328 21.55 13.15 4.99
CA LYS A 328 21.53 14.46 5.66
C LYS A 328 20.90 14.38 7.06
N SER A 329 19.78 13.70 7.22
CA SER A 329 19.12 13.54 8.53
C SER A 329 19.95 12.76 9.56
N LYS A 330 20.93 11.98 9.08
CA LYS A 330 21.89 11.23 9.91
C LYS A 330 23.20 11.98 10.16
N GLY A 331 23.33 13.23 9.68
CA GLY A 331 24.54 14.01 9.83
C GLY A 331 25.72 13.60 8.93
N TYR A 332 25.42 12.98 7.77
CA TYR A 332 26.43 12.54 6.79
C TYR A 332 26.54 13.47 5.59
#